data_aed3fc9643bd96ca83171c15a9bf68bd
#
_entry.id   aed3fc9643bd96ca83171c15a9bf68bd
#
_cell.length_a   1.000
_cell.length_b   1.000
_cell.length_c   1.000
_cell.angle_alpha   90.00
_cell.angle_beta   90.00
_cell.angle_gamma   90.00
#
_symmetry.space_group_name_H-M   'P 1'
#
loop_
_entity.id
_entity.type
_entity.pdbx_description
1 polymer ?
#
loop_
_entity_poly.entity_id
_entity_poly.type
_entity_poly.pdbx_seq_one_letter_code
_entity_poly.pdbx_strand_id
1 'polypeptide(L)'
;MTNARILIVEDEAITVSALKRELASLGYEVAATASTTDEALNAVELHKPDLVLMDITLAGNLNGIVGAVAIRGNYHVPVVFLTAHADDQTMERAVTAGAFGYVLKPFSGAGLKAAIETALHKHQTEIENRRAPDRAA
;
A
#
# COMPACT_ATOMS: atom_id res chain seq x y z
N MET A 1 -9.15 12.96 15.54
CA MET A 1 -8.81 12.45 14.23
C MET A 1 -7.51 11.67 14.26
N THR A 2 -7.52 10.46 13.78
CA THR A 2 -6.33 9.63 13.80
C THR A 2 -5.57 9.79 12.48
N ASN A 3 -4.26 9.88 12.60
CA ASN A 3 -3.39 9.91 11.44
C ASN A 3 -3.06 8.48 11.06
N ALA A 4 -3.44 8.08 9.86
CA ALA A 4 -3.08 6.76 9.40
C ALA A 4 -1.56 6.67 9.27
N ARG A 5 -1.02 5.51 9.61
CA ARG A 5 0.41 5.25 9.59
C ARG A 5 0.73 4.45 8.34
N ILE A 6 1.60 4.99 7.51
CA ILE A 6 1.87 4.47 6.18
C ILE A 6 3.30 3.93 6.11
N LEU A 7 3.44 2.70 5.59
CA LEU A 7 4.76 2.15 5.26
C LEU A 7 5.01 2.43 3.78
N ILE A 8 6.16 3.00 3.47
CA ILE A 8 6.58 3.26 2.08
C ILE A 8 7.57 2.18 1.67
N VAL A 9 7.28 1.47 0.59
CA VAL A 9 8.20 0.47 0.03
C VAL A 9 8.60 0.94 -1.36
N GLU A 10 9.80 1.48 -1.46
CA GLU A 10 10.29 2.12 -2.67
C GLU A 10 11.81 2.17 -2.60
N ASP A 11 12.50 1.81 -3.69
CA ASP A 11 13.96 1.77 -3.70
C ASP A 11 14.61 3.05 -4.21
N GLU A 12 13.84 4.00 -4.74
CA GLU A 12 14.36 5.28 -5.21
C GLU A 12 14.28 6.34 -4.12
N ALA A 13 15.43 6.83 -3.66
CA ALA A 13 15.47 7.80 -2.58
C ALA A 13 14.69 9.09 -2.89
N ILE A 14 14.74 9.54 -4.13
CA ILE A 14 14.02 10.76 -4.53
C ILE A 14 12.53 10.56 -4.39
N THR A 15 12.02 9.41 -4.82
CA THR A 15 10.60 9.11 -4.71
C THR A 15 10.18 8.97 -3.25
N VAL A 16 11.02 8.34 -2.43
CA VAL A 16 10.74 8.22 -0.99
C VAL A 16 10.62 9.61 -0.35
N SER A 17 11.55 10.51 -0.67
CA SER A 17 11.50 11.87 -0.12
C SER A 17 10.24 12.61 -0.55
N ALA A 18 9.85 12.48 -1.81
CA ALA A 18 8.65 13.12 -2.32
C ALA A 18 7.40 12.57 -1.63
N LEU A 19 7.33 11.25 -1.44
CA LEU A 19 6.22 10.62 -0.76
C LEU A 19 6.12 11.07 0.70
N LYS A 20 7.24 11.10 1.40
CA LYS A 20 7.25 11.54 2.80
C LYS A 20 6.68 12.94 2.93
N ARG A 21 7.11 13.84 2.06
CA ARG A 21 6.67 15.22 2.09
C ARG A 21 5.17 15.33 1.79
N GLU A 22 4.73 14.61 0.77
CA GLU A 22 3.33 14.67 0.38
C GLU A 22 2.43 14.06 1.45
N LEU A 23 2.81 12.91 2.01
CA LEU A 23 2.03 12.26 3.06
C LEU A 23 1.92 13.13 4.30
N ALA A 24 3.01 13.77 4.70
CA ALA A 24 2.99 14.68 5.85
C ALA A 24 2.03 15.84 5.59
N SER A 25 2.08 16.39 4.38
CA SER A 25 1.20 17.48 3.98
C SER A 25 -0.28 17.08 4.04
N LEU A 26 -0.58 15.81 3.76
CA LEU A 26 -1.93 15.29 3.78
C LEU A 26 -2.41 14.85 5.17
N GLY A 27 -1.53 14.91 6.17
CA GLY A 27 -1.89 14.55 7.53
C GLY A 27 -1.63 13.10 7.90
N TYR A 28 -0.91 12.37 7.08
CA TYR A 28 -0.54 10.98 7.40
C TYR A 28 0.82 10.92 8.06
N GLU A 29 1.05 9.85 8.80
CA GLU A 29 2.34 9.60 9.43
C GLU A 29 3.07 8.51 8.65
N VAL A 30 4.36 8.71 8.40
CA VAL A 30 5.19 7.68 7.76
C VAL A 30 5.75 6.80 8.88
N ALA A 31 5.25 5.57 8.96
CA ALA A 31 5.65 4.64 10.01
C ALA A 31 7.07 4.14 9.80
N ALA A 32 7.44 3.88 8.56
CA ALA A 32 8.76 3.37 8.21
C ALA A 32 8.91 3.40 6.70
N THR A 33 10.12 3.13 6.23
CA THR A 33 10.39 2.96 4.80
C THR A 33 11.17 1.67 4.61
N ALA A 34 11.00 1.06 3.45
CA ALA A 34 11.69 -0.17 3.08
C ALA A 34 12.03 -0.09 1.61
N SER A 35 13.11 -0.74 1.19
CA SER A 35 13.51 -0.72 -0.21
C SER A 35 13.45 -2.10 -0.88
N THR A 36 13.16 -3.14 -0.12
CA THR A 36 13.02 -4.49 -0.67
C THR A 36 11.80 -5.16 -0.06
N THR A 37 11.39 -6.28 -0.66
CA THR A 37 10.28 -7.07 -0.14
C THR A 37 10.58 -7.59 1.26
N ASP A 38 11.79 -8.08 1.49
CA ASP A 38 12.16 -8.61 2.81
C ASP A 38 12.11 -7.52 3.87
N GLU A 39 12.63 -6.34 3.57
CA GLU A 39 12.55 -5.21 4.50
C GLU A 39 11.10 -4.81 4.74
N ALA A 40 10.27 -4.87 3.71
CA ALA A 40 8.87 -4.52 3.84
C ALA A 40 8.15 -5.46 4.81
N LEU A 41 8.39 -6.77 4.69
CA LEU A 41 7.76 -7.75 5.57
C LEU A 41 8.19 -7.53 7.02
N ASN A 42 9.48 -7.29 7.24
CA ASN A 42 9.98 -7.00 8.58
C ASN A 42 9.38 -5.71 9.14
N ALA A 43 9.23 -4.69 8.30
CA ALA A 43 8.67 -3.41 8.73
C ALA A 43 7.19 -3.54 9.08
N VAL A 44 6.44 -4.33 8.33
CA VAL A 44 5.03 -4.55 8.63
C VAL A 44 4.89 -5.23 10.01
N GLU A 45 5.69 -6.23 10.26
CA GLU A 45 5.63 -6.92 11.54
C GLU A 45 6.05 -6.02 12.70
N LEU A 46 7.11 -5.25 12.51
CA LEU A 46 7.66 -4.41 13.58
C LEU A 46 6.82 -3.16 13.84
N HIS A 47 6.39 -2.49 12.81
CA HIS A 47 5.73 -1.18 12.93
C HIS A 47 4.22 -1.22 12.82
N LYS A 48 3.65 -2.29 12.33
CA LYS A 48 2.19 -2.50 12.20
C LYS A 48 1.51 -1.29 11.56
N PRO A 49 1.88 -0.96 10.31
CA PRO A 49 1.28 0.19 9.64
C PRO A 49 -0.19 -0.06 9.30
N ASP A 50 -0.92 1.02 9.06
CA ASP A 50 -2.32 0.93 8.65
C ASP A 50 -2.45 0.64 7.16
N LEU A 51 -1.43 0.97 6.37
CA LEU A 51 -1.46 0.80 4.93
C LEU A 51 -0.03 0.79 4.40
N VAL A 52 0.16 0.07 3.31
CA VAL A 52 1.46 0.01 2.64
C VAL A 52 1.34 0.63 1.25
N LEU A 53 2.20 1.60 0.96
CA LEU A 53 2.40 2.11 -0.40
C LEU A 53 3.60 1.38 -0.96
N MET A 54 3.39 0.62 -2.02
CA MET A 54 4.43 -0.26 -2.53
C MET A 54 4.66 -0.07 -4.01
N ASP A 55 5.89 0.21 -4.39
CA ASP A 55 6.28 0.25 -5.79
C ASP A 55 6.15 -1.14 -6.38
N ILE A 56 5.49 -1.25 -7.51
CA ILE A 56 5.37 -2.53 -8.21
C ILE A 56 6.74 -3.03 -8.67
N THR A 57 7.59 -2.10 -9.12
CA THR A 57 8.86 -2.46 -9.73
C THR A 57 10.03 -2.23 -8.78
N LEU A 58 10.15 -3.07 -7.77
CA LEU A 58 11.28 -3.01 -6.86
C LEU A 58 12.46 -3.75 -7.48
N ALA A 59 13.64 -3.13 -7.38
CA ALA A 59 14.88 -3.72 -7.88
C ALA A 59 14.81 -4.08 -9.37
N GLY A 60 14.02 -3.31 -10.14
CA GLY A 60 13.95 -3.49 -11.59
C GLY A 60 13.07 -4.61 -12.09
N ASN A 61 12.26 -5.21 -11.21
CA ASN A 61 11.32 -6.25 -11.62
C ASN A 61 10.02 -6.11 -10.79
N LEU A 62 9.08 -7.05 -10.95
CA LEU A 62 7.77 -6.94 -10.30
C LEU A 62 7.74 -7.55 -8.89
N ASN A 63 8.80 -7.37 -8.12
CA ASN A 63 8.88 -7.90 -6.76
C ASN A 63 7.84 -7.30 -5.83
N GLY A 64 7.36 -6.08 -6.13
CA GLY A 64 6.32 -5.47 -5.31
C GLY A 64 5.05 -6.28 -5.29
N ILE A 65 4.70 -6.94 -6.40
CA ILE A 65 3.51 -7.78 -6.44
C ILE A 65 3.66 -8.99 -5.52
N VAL A 66 4.84 -9.63 -5.56
CA VAL A 66 5.12 -10.75 -4.67
C VAL A 66 5.04 -10.30 -3.21
N GLY A 67 5.60 -9.14 -2.90
CA GLY A 67 5.53 -8.59 -1.55
C GLY A 67 4.11 -8.33 -1.10
N ALA A 68 3.28 -7.81 -1.99
CA ALA A 68 1.89 -7.51 -1.66
C ALA A 68 1.11 -8.80 -1.33
N VAL A 69 1.33 -9.87 -2.08
CA VAL A 69 0.70 -11.16 -1.80
C VAL A 69 1.06 -11.63 -0.40
N ALA A 70 2.35 -11.54 -0.04
CA ALA A 70 2.82 -11.97 1.26
C ALA A 70 2.23 -11.11 2.39
N ILE A 71 2.20 -9.81 2.19
CA ILE A 71 1.66 -8.89 3.21
C ILE A 71 0.17 -9.13 3.42
N ARG A 72 -0.59 -9.23 2.34
CA ARG A 72 -2.03 -9.48 2.44
C ARG A 72 -2.33 -10.82 3.09
N GLY A 73 -1.55 -11.84 2.74
CA GLY A 73 -1.78 -13.18 3.27
C GLY A 73 -1.43 -13.34 4.73
N ASN A 74 -0.36 -12.68 5.18
CA ASN A 74 0.17 -12.89 6.53
C ASN A 74 -0.26 -11.83 7.53
N TYR A 75 -0.51 -10.60 7.09
CA TYR A 75 -0.72 -9.49 8.02
C TYR A 75 -2.04 -8.76 7.80
N HIS A 76 -2.73 -9.01 6.69
CA HIS A 76 -4.02 -8.39 6.38
C HIS A 76 -3.97 -6.86 6.36
N VAL A 77 -2.84 -6.30 5.93
CA VAL A 77 -2.68 -4.85 5.80
C VAL A 77 -2.98 -4.47 4.34
N PRO A 78 -3.78 -3.42 4.11
CA PRO A 78 -4.08 -3.04 2.73
C PRO A 78 -2.85 -2.50 2.02
N VAL A 79 -2.72 -2.84 0.74
CA VAL A 79 -1.61 -2.42 -0.10
C VAL A 79 -2.14 -1.59 -1.26
N VAL A 80 -1.52 -0.42 -1.47
CA VAL A 80 -1.78 0.42 -2.62
C VAL A 80 -0.48 0.46 -3.42
N PHE A 81 -0.55 0.11 -4.69
CA PHE A 81 0.63 0.11 -5.54
C PHE A 81 0.97 1.49 -6.09
N LEU A 82 2.26 1.75 -6.24
CA LEU A 82 2.78 2.87 -7.00
C LEU A 82 3.31 2.31 -8.30
N THR A 83 2.96 2.90 -9.44
CA THR A 83 3.40 2.39 -10.71
C THR A 83 3.55 3.49 -11.75
N ALA A 84 4.57 3.37 -12.58
CA ALA A 84 4.75 4.24 -13.75
C ALA A 84 4.02 3.66 -14.97
N HIS A 85 3.47 2.47 -14.84
CA HIS A 85 2.88 1.74 -15.96
C HIS A 85 1.43 1.39 -15.65
N ALA A 86 0.54 1.77 -16.55
CA ALA A 86 -0.88 1.45 -16.40
C ALA A 86 -1.34 0.47 -17.48
N ASP A 87 -0.45 -0.42 -17.94
CA ASP A 87 -0.83 -1.40 -18.93
C ASP A 87 -1.74 -2.46 -18.31
N ASP A 88 -2.56 -3.08 -19.15
CA ASP A 88 -3.57 -4.03 -18.68
C ASP A 88 -2.97 -5.21 -17.93
N GLN A 89 -1.83 -5.70 -18.38
CA GLN A 89 -1.21 -6.86 -17.76
C GLN A 89 -0.72 -6.56 -16.34
N THR A 90 -0.11 -5.41 -16.15
CA THR A 90 0.36 -5.00 -14.83
C THR A 90 -0.82 -4.77 -13.90
N MET A 91 -1.88 -4.14 -14.39
CA MET A 91 -3.08 -3.89 -13.59
C MET A 91 -3.75 -5.19 -13.18
N GLU A 92 -3.80 -6.15 -14.09
CA GLU A 92 -4.38 -7.45 -13.81
C GLU A 92 -3.62 -8.18 -12.71
N ARG A 93 -2.30 -8.12 -12.75
CA ARG A 93 -1.47 -8.72 -11.70
C ARG A 93 -1.69 -8.04 -10.36
N ALA A 94 -1.83 -6.72 -10.36
CA ALA A 94 -2.06 -5.98 -9.12
C ALA A 94 -3.39 -6.38 -8.48
N VAL A 95 -4.42 -6.51 -9.29
CA VAL A 95 -5.74 -6.93 -8.80
C VAL A 95 -5.67 -8.35 -8.24
N THR A 96 -5.00 -9.24 -8.97
CA THR A 96 -4.87 -10.64 -8.53
C THR A 96 -4.09 -10.74 -7.23
N ALA A 97 -3.14 -9.84 -7.00
CA ALA A 97 -2.35 -9.82 -5.77
C ALA A 97 -3.14 -9.30 -4.57
N GLY A 98 -4.36 -8.82 -4.79
CA GLY A 98 -5.20 -8.34 -3.70
C GLY A 98 -4.96 -6.89 -3.34
N ALA A 99 -4.42 -6.10 -4.27
CA ALA A 99 -4.21 -4.68 -4.02
C ALA A 99 -5.55 -3.96 -3.87
N PHE A 100 -5.58 -2.97 -3.00
CA PHE A 100 -6.77 -2.17 -2.76
C PHE A 100 -6.82 -0.93 -3.65
N GLY A 101 -5.79 -0.70 -4.46
CA GLY A 101 -5.76 0.41 -5.38
C GLY A 101 -4.36 0.61 -5.94
N TYR A 102 -4.22 1.64 -6.75
CA TYR A 102 -2.91 1.99 -7.29
C TYR A 102 -2.84 3.50 -7.53
N VAL A 103 -1.62 4.01 -7.58
CA VAL A 103 -1.34 5.42 -7.86
C VAL A 103 -0.32 5.46 -8.97
N LEU A 104 -0.61 6.24 -10.02
CA LEU A 104 0.31 6.40 -11.15
C LEU A 104 1.38 7.43 -10.83
N LYS A 105 2.59 7.16 -11.27
CA LYS A 105 3.69 8.12 -11.21
C LYS A 105 3.70 8.95 -12.47
N PRO A 106 3.95 10.23 -12.41
CA PRO A 106 4.11 11.03 -11.20
C PRO A 106 2.79 11.23 -10.48
N PHE A 107 2.81 11.14 -9.17
CA PHE A 107 1.57 11.22 -8.39
C PHE A 107 1.23 12.67 -8.03
N SER A 108 -0.06 12.91 -7.77
CA SER A 108 -0.54 14.17 -7.22
C SER A 108 -0.99 13.93 -5.80
N GLY A 109 -1.03 15.00 -5.00
CA GLY A 109 -1.52 14.88 -3.64
C GLY A 109 -2.96 14.40 -3.58
N ALA A 110 -3.80 14.93 -4.47
CA ALA A 110 -5.22 14.55 -4.50
C ALA A 110 -5.40 13.08 -4.87
N GLY A 111 -4.64 12.61 -5.88
CA GLY A 111 -4.73 11.21 -6.30
C GLY A 111 -4.22 10.27 -5.22
N LEU A 112 -3.13 10.65 -4.56
CA LEU A 112 -2.56 9.85 -3.48
C LEU A 112 -3.55 9.75 -2.32
N LYS A 113 -4.12 10.86 -1.90
CA LYS A 113 -5.09 10.86 -0.81
C LYS A 113 -6.32 10.02 -1.15
N ALA A 114 -6.84 10.16 -2.37
CA ALA A 114 -8.03 9.41 -2.78
C ALA A 114 -7.77 7.91 -2.72
N ALA A 115 -6.60 7.46 -3.21
CA ALA A 115 -6.27 6.04 -3.20
C ALA A 115 -6.11 5.52 -1.77
N ILE A 116 -5.47 6.28 -0.90
CA ILE A 116 -5.27 5.88 0.49
C ILE A 116 -6.60 5.79 1.22
N GLU A 117 -7.45 6.83 1.11
CA GLU A 117 -8.72 6.82 1.80
C GLU A 117 -9.63 5.70 1.31
N THR A 118 -9.65 5.45 0.00
CA THR A 118 -10.43 4.37 -0.57
C THR A 118 -9.96 3.02 -0.04
N ALA A 119 -8.63 2.82 0.01
CA ALA A 119 -8.07 1.56 0.48
C ALA A 119 -8.36 1.32 1.96
N LEU A 120 -8.22 2.37 2.79
CA LEU A 120 -8.51 2.25 4.21
C LEU A 120 -9.98 1.93 4.44
N HIS A 121 -10.87 2.55 3.67
CA HIS A 121 -12.30 2.29 3.78
C HIS A 121 -12.65 0.86 3.38
N LYS A 122 -12.10 0.40 2.26
CA LYS A 122 -12.33 -0.98 1.81
C LYS A 122 -11.83 -1.98 2.84
N HIS A 123 -10.67 -1.70 3.43
CA HIS A 123 -10.11 -2.58 4.44
C HIS A 123 -11.00 -2.65 5.67
N GLN A 124 -11.52 -1.51 6.11
CA GLN A 124 -12.43 -1.46 7.25
C GLN A 124 -13.70 -2.27 6.99
N THR A 125 -14.26 -2.13 5.80
CA THR A 125 -15.44 -2.91 5.41
C THR A 125 -15.14 -4.41 5.42
N GLU A 126 -13.97 -4.79 4.92
CA GLU A 126 -13.57 -6.19 4.90
C GLU A 126 -13.47 -6.77 6.31
N ILE A 127 -12.90 -5.99 7.25
CA ILE A 127 -12.81 -6.40 8.64
C ILE A 127 -14.19 -6.58 9.25
N GLU A 128 -15.08 -5.65 9.01
CA GLU A 128 -16.44 -5.71 9.54
C GLU A 128 -17.18 -6.94 9.03
N ASN A 129 -17.03 -7.25 7.75
CA ASN A 129 -17.65 -8.43 7.17
C ASN A 129 -17.13 -9.72 7.80
N ARG A 130 -15.86 -9.77 8.12
CA ARG A 130 -15.29 -10.94 8.78
C ARG A 130 -15.78 -11.11 10.21
N ARG A 131 -16.05 -10.00 10.89
CA ARG A 131 -16.47 -10.04 12.30
C ARG A 131 -17.93 -10.39 12.50
N ALA A 132 -18.70 -10.42 11.43
CA ALA A 132 -20.12 -10.68 11.52
C ALA A 132 -20.51 -11.84 10.62
N PRO A 133 -19.88 -13.03 10.81
CA PRO A 133 -20.18 -14.16 9.92
C PRO A 133 -21.58 -14.69 10.07
N ASP A 134 -22.24 -14.44 11.20
CA ASP A 134 -23.55 -15.01 11.49
C ASP A 134 -24.70 -14.17 10.98
N ARG A 135 -24.40 -13.05 10.34
CA ARG A 135 -25.49 -12.20 9.84
C ARG A 135 -26.38 -12.88 8.84
N ALA A 136 -25.79 -13.80 8.09
CA ALA A 136 -26.53 -14.50 7.05
C ALA A 136 -27.33 -15.68 7.57
N ALA A 137 -27.14 -16.03 8.79
CA ALA A 137 -27.80 -17.21 9.37
C ALA A 137 -29.28 -16.95 9.61
#